data_bd0fa40cc183e26f462ec11af9112272
#
_entry.id   bd0fa40cc183e26f462ec11af9112272
#
_cell.length_a   1.000
_cell.length_b   1.000
_cell.length_c   1.000
_cell.angle_alpha   90.00
_cell.angle_beta   90.00
_cell.angle_gamma   90.00
#
_symmetry.space_group_name_H-M   'P 1'
#
loop_
_entity.id
_entity.type
_entity.pdbx_description
1 polymer ?
#
loop_
_entity_poly.entity_id
_entity_poly.type
_entity_poly.pdbx_seq_one_letter_code
_entity_poly.pdbx_strand_id
1 'polypeptide(L)'
;LAVVTCTFRREDYINKNIAKFENFLRDNPQLKDKIKLFVSDNGKTLPAALNSENVTIYPNMNAGGAGGFTRGLIEVMKLNAGYTRVLFMDDDVEIFPESFYRTLTLSDYLKEEYKDAFINGAMLDLYRKSDFFENLALQSGLWVEAFHRGQELKYDNVLKINQIPAEIFNDASRKVDTAWWFHCFDISLAQKNGLPAPVFFRGDDVEWSWRNFGRHHISINGICVWHAPFIWRVSKPADYYYLPRNM
;
A
#
# COMPACT_ATOMS: atom_id res chain seq x y z
N LEU A 1 -10.20 3.34 -9.29
CA LEU A 1 -9.10 2.94 -8.42
C LEU A 1 -8.48 1.65 -8.95
N ALA A 2 -7.19 1.65 -9.24
CA ALA A 2 -6.45 0.46 -9.60
C ALA A 2 -5.70 -0.07 -8.37
N VAL A 3 -6.08 -1.24 -7.87
CA VAL A 3 -5.36 -1.92 -6.77
C VAL A 3 -4.26 -2.77 -7.41
N VAL A 4 -3.01 -2.55 -7.03
CA VAL A 4 -1.84 -3.28 -7.54
C VAL A 4 -1.22 -4.07 -6.40
N THR A 5 -1.07 -5.36 -6.60
CA THR A 5 -0.42 -6.28 -5.66
C THR A 5 0.71 -7.04 -6.36
N CYS A 6 1.82 -7.21 -5.66
CA CYS A 6 2.93 -8.05 -6.12
C CYS A 6 2.97 -9.32 -5.28
N THR A 7 3.09 -10.49 -5.92
CA THR A 7 3.22 -11.76 -5.21
C THR A 7 4.39 -12.59 -5.73
N PHE A 8 5.03 -13.35 -4.84
CA PHE A 8 6.08 -14.29 -5.18
C PHE A 8 5.95 -15.57 -4.36
N ARG A 9 5.41 -16.64 -4.96
CA ARG A 9 5.23 -17.96 -4.33
C ARG A 9 4.49 -17.91 -3.00
N ARG A 10 3.36 -17.17 -2.98
CA ARG A 10 2.47 -16.98 -1.82
C ARG A 10 1.01 -17.20 -2.21
N GLU A 11 0.77 -18.29 -2.91
CA GLU A 11 -0.54 -18.61 -3.50
C GLU A 11 -1.66 -18.61 -2.46
N ASP A 12 -1.40 -19.12 -1.25
CA ASP A 12 -2.40 -19.19 -0.19
C ASP A 12 -2.89 -17.81 0.27
N TYR A 13 -2.00 -16.82 0.29
CA TYR A 13 -2.34 -15.46 0.68
C TYR A 13 -3.08 -14.73 -0.44
N ILE A 14 -2.49 -14.71 -1.63
CA ILE A 14 -3.06 -13.98 -2.76
C ILE A 14 -4.42 -14.54 -3.18
N ASN A 15 -4.61 -15.87 -3.18
CA ASN A 15 -5.89 -16.50 -3.51
C ASN A 15 -6.99 -16.10 -2.52
N LYS A 16 -6.68 -16.03 -1.22
CA LYS A 16 -7.63 -15.55 -0.20
C LYS A 16 -8.01 -14.10 -0.44
N ASN A 17 -7.04 -13.25 -0.77
CA ASN A 17 -7.29 -11.84 -1.02
C ASN A 17 -8.09 -11.63 -2.31
N ILE A 18 -7.79 -12.34 -3.38
CA ILE A 18 -8.59 -12.35 -4.62
C ILE A 18 -10.03 -12.76 -4.31
N ALA A 19 -10.24 -13.85 -3.58
CA ALA A 19 -11.58 -14.31 -3.24
C ALA A 19 -12.36 -13.28 -2.39
N LYS A 20 -11.72 -12.67 -1.40
CA LYS A 20 -12.34 -11.59 -0.60
C LYS A 20 -12.67 -10.37 -1.45
N PHE A 21 -11.80 -9.98 -2.38
CA PHE A 21 -12.00 -8.87 -3.28
C PHE A 21 -13.19 -9.11 -4.22
N GLU A 22 -13.26 -10.28 -4.84
CA GLU A 22 -14.36 -10.68 -5.72
C GLU A 22 -15.70 -10.75 -4.99
N ASN A 23 -15.71 -11.33 -3.78
CA ASN A 23 -16.91 -11.37 -2.95
C ASN A 23 -17.39 -9.95 -2.60
N PHE A 24 -16.47 -9.08 -2.24
CA PHE A 24 -16.79 -7.69 -1.93
C PHE A 24 -17.42 -6.95 -3.12
N LEU A 25 -16.88 -7.12 -4.33
CA LEU A 25 -17.45 -6.49 -5.52
C LEU A 25 -18.79 -7.12 -5.94
N ARG A 26 -18.98 -8.42 -5.73
CA ARG A 26 -20.28 -9.07 -5.94
C ARG A 26 -21.33 -8.52 -5.00
N ASP A 27 -20.99 -8.26 -3.74
CA ASP A 27 -21.88 -7.73 -2.73
C ASP A 27 -22.08 -6.19 -2.87
N ASN A 28 -21.21 -5.53 -3.65
CA ASN A 28 -21.21 -4.09 -3.91
C ASN A 28 -21.15 -3.78 -5.42
N PRO A 29 -22.16 -4.12 -6.21
CA PRO A 29 -22.12 -4.03 -7.68
C PRO A 29 -21.89 -2.61 -8.21
N GLN A 30 -22.21 -1.57 -7.43
CA GLN A 30 -21.94 -0.16 -7.75
C GLN A 30 -20.45 0.20 -7.81
N LEU A 31 -19.57 -0.67 -7.32
CA LEU A 31 -18.12 -0.49 -7.31
C LEU A 31 -17.41 -1.24 -8.45
N LYS A 32 -18.10 -2.13 -9.15
CA LYS A 32 -17.52 -3.07 -10.10
C LYS A 32 -16.71 -2.37 -11.20
N ASP A 33 -17.23 -1.25 -11.74
CA ASP A 33 -16.54 -0.47 -12.76
C ASP A 33 -15.54 0.57 -12.20
N LYS A 34 -15.47 0.70 -10.87
CA LYS A 34 -14.68 1.72 -10.20
C LYS A 34 -13.40 1.20 -9.61
N ILE A 35 -13.34 -0.09 -9.30
CA ILE A 35 -12.18 -0.71 -8.62
C ILE A 35 -11.80 -2.00 -9.33
N LYS A 36 -10.52 -2.17 -9.63
CA LYS A 36 -9.98 -3.40 -10.25
C LYS A 36 -8.66 -3.79 -9.60
N LEU A 37 -8.44 -5.10 -9.44
CA LEU A 37 -7.23 -5.68 -8.88
C LEU A 37 -6.28 -6.13 -10.01
N PHE A 38 -5.04 -5.69 -9.93
CA PHE A 38 -3.94 -6.04 -10.82
C PHE A 38 -2.86 -6.78 -10.01
N VAL A 39 -2.60 -8.01 -10.37
CA VAL A 39 -1.64 -8.86 -9.65
C VAL A 39 -0.41 -9.08 -10.51
N SER A 40 0.76 -8.64 -10.03
CA SER A 40 2.05 -8.98 -10.64
C SER A 40 2.57 -10.26 -10.01
N ASP A 41 2.50 -11.36 -10.76
CA ASP A 41 2.96 -12.67 -10.31
C ASP A 41 4.44 -12.87 -10.64
N ASN A 42 5.31 -12.49 -9.73
CA ASN A 42 6.77 -12.65 -9.83
C ASN A 42 7.23 -14.12 -9.81
N GLY A 43 6.37 -15.03 -9.36
CA GLY A 43 6.62 -16.46 -9.32
C GLY A 43 6.20 -17.21 -10.58
N LYS A 44 5.30 -16.63 -11.36
CA LYS A 44 4.61 -17.28 -12.49
C LYS A 44 3.91 -18.56 -12.06
N THR A 45 3.32 -18.54 -10.87
CA THR A 45 2.72 -19.72 -10.24
C THR A 45 1.20 -19.66 -10.20
N LEU A 46 0.61 -18.50 -10.47
CA LEU A 46 -0.84 -18.32 -10.44
C LEU A 46 -1.48 -18.82 -11.74
N PRO A 47 -2.55 -19.65 -11.65
CA PRO A 47 -3.25 -20.13 -12.83
C PRO A 47 -4.02 -19.01 -13.53
N ALA A 48 -4.07 -19.05 -14.85
CA ALA A 48 -4.83 -18.10 -15.67
C ALA A 48 -6.33 -18.06 -15.34
N ALA A 49 -6.87 -19.12 -14.77
CA ALA A 49 -8.28 -19.22 -14.35
C ALA A 49 -8.65 -18.24 -13.22
N LEU A 50 -7.68 -17.64 -12.54
CA LEU A 50 -7.94 -16.58 -11.56
C LEU A 50 -8.21 -15.22 -12.18
N ASN A 51 -7.98 -15.04 -13.49
CA ASN A 51 -8.39 -13.82 -14.17
C ASN A 51 -9.91 -13.73 -14.27
N SER A 52 -10.42 -12.54 -14.05
CA SER A 52 -11.83 -12.20 -14.16
C SER A 52 -12.01 -10.80 -14.71
N GLU A 53 -13.24 -10.34 -14.79
CA GLU A 53 -13.54 -8.94 -15.11
C GLU A 53 -12.89 -7.98 -14.10
N ASN A 54 -12.85 -8.37 -12.81
CA ASN A 54 -12.38 -7.54 -11.71
C ASN A 54 -10.91 -7.76 -11.36
N VAL A 55 -10.30 -8.84 -11.84
CA VAL A 55 -8.92 -9.24 -11.50
C VAL A 55 -8.13 -9.54 -12.75
N THR A 56 -6.95 -8.94 -12.87
CA THR A 56 -6.02 -9.25 -13.96
C THR A 56 -4.66 -9.65 -13.39
N ILE A 57 -4.16 -10.82 -13.81
CA ILE A 57 -2.88 -11.37 -13.37
C ILE A 57 -1.88 -11.24 -14.49
N TYR A 58 -0.74 -10.66 -14.20
CA TYR A 58 0.39 -10.52 -15.11
C TYR A 58 1.56 -11.40 -14.64
N PRO A 59 1.88 -12.49 -15.34
CA PRO A 59 3.10 -13.22 -15.09
C PRO A 59 4.31 -12.28 -15.25
N ASN A 60 5.22 -12.29 -14.28
CA ASN A 60 6.38 -11.41 -14.25
C ASN A 60 7.65 -12.20 -13.89
N MET A 61 8.81 -11.65 -14.21
CA MET A 61 10.05 -12.14 -13.63
C MET A 61 10.16 -11.68 -12.18
N ASN A 62 10.85 -12.43 -11.32
CA ASN A 62 11.10 -11.96 -9.97
C ASN A 62 12.05 -10.75 -9.97
N ALA A 63 11.48 -9.58 -9.98
CA ALA A 63 12.17 -8.30 -9.86
C ALA A 63 12.03 -7.67 -8.46
N GLY A 64 11.71 -8.50 -7.44
CA GLY A 64 11.42 -8.06 -6.08
C GLY A 64 10.10 -7.31 -5.95
N GLY A 65 9.86 -6.75 -4.78
CA GLY A 65 8.68 -5.91 -4.51
C GLY A 65 8.66 -4.68 -5.42
N ALA A 66 9.77 -3.94 -5.44
CA ALA A 66 9.91 -2.76 -6.29
C ALA A 66 9.52 -3.01 -7.75
N GLY A 67 10.06 -4.08 -8.36
CA GLY A 67 9.78 -4.40 -9.76
C GLY A 67 8.37 -4.97 -9.98
N GLY A 68 7.83 -5.70 -9.01
CA GLY A 68 6.47 -6.26 -9.10
C GLY A 68 5.41 -5.16 -9.04
N PHE A 69 5.49 -4.26 -8.08
CA PHE A 69 4.59 -3.11 -8.00
C PHE A 69 4.72 -2.19 -9.21
N THR A 70 5.96 -1.93 -9.65
CA THR A 70 6.21 -1.15 -10.87
C THR A 70 5.60 -1.81 -12.11
N ARG A 71 5.69 -3.13 -12.24
CA ARG A 71 5.05 -3.86 -13.35
C ARG A 71 3.56 -3.63 -13.37
N GLY A 72 2.87 -3.79 -12.24
CA GLY A 72 1.43 -3.55 -12.14
C GLY A 72 1.08 -2.11 -12.48
N LEU A 73 1.83 -1.14 -11.98
CA LEU A 73 1.65 0.29 -12.30
C LEU A 73 1.78 0.56 -13.81
N ILE A 74 2.79 0.00 -14.47
CA ILE A 74 2.98 0.13 -15.92
C ILE A 74 1.77 -0.43 -16.68
N GLU A 75 1.27 -1.59 -16.28
CA GLU A 75 0.11 -2.20 -16.96
C GLU A 75 -1.16 -1.35 -16.76
N VAL A 76 -1.37 -0.80 -15.57
CA VAL A 76 -2.48 0.16 -15.33
C VAL A 76 -2.35 1.39 -16.22
N MET A 77 -1.16 1.97 -16.33
CA MET A 77 -0.91 3.15 -17.18
C MET A 77 -1.14 2.86 -18.66
N LYS A 78 -0.73 1.68 -19.15
CA LYS A 78 -0.93 1.25 -20.54
C LYS A 78 -2.40 1.08 -20.92
N LEU A 79 -3.24 0.66 -19.99
CA LEU A 79 -4.67 0.45 -20.26
C LEU A 79 -5.40 1.74 -20.64
N ASN A 80 -4.91 2.90 -20.21
CA ASN A 80 -5.54 4.20 -20.42
C ASN A 80 -7.07 4.18 -20.12
N ALA A 81 -7.45 3.41 -19.10
CA ALA A 81 -8.86 3.12 -18.76
C ALA A 81 -9.45 4.12 -17.74
N GLY A 82 -8.87 5.32 -17.64
CA GLY A 82 -9.39 6.39 -16.79
C GLY A 82 -9.14 6.20 -15.29
N TYR A 83 -8.22 5.31 -14.89
CA TYR A 83 -7.79 5.23 -13.49
C TYR A 83 -7.10 6.52 -13.07
N THR A 84 -7.63 7.17 -12.03
CA THR A 84 -7.04 8.38 -11.45
C THR A 84 -6.11 8.08 -10.30
N ARG A 85 -6.35 6.96 -9.59
CA ARG A 85 -5.56 6.56 -8.42
C ARG A 85 -5.11 5.12 -8.52
N VAL A 86 -3.91 4.89 -7.99
CA VAL A 86 -3.32 3.56 -7.82
C VAL A 86 -3.13 3.31 -6.32
N LEU A 87 -3.48 2.10 -5.89
CA LEU A 87 -3.28 1.60 -4.54
C LEU A 87 -2.29 0.43 -4.58
N PHE A 88 -1.11 0.61 -4.00
CA PHE A 88 -0.19 -0.50 -3.74
C PHE A 88 -0.60 -1.22 -2.46
N MET A 89 -0.65 -2.55 -2.51
CA MET A 89 -1.05 -3.39 -1.39
C MET A 89 -0.25 -4.70 -1.39
N ASP A 90 0.33 -5.08 -0.24
CA ASP A 90 1.03 -6.35 -0.07
C ASP A 90 0.10 -7.56 -0.28
N ASP A 91 0.69 -8.69 -0.68
CA ASP A 91 -0.02 -9.94 -0.94
C ASP A 91 -0.36 -10.72 0.35
N ASP A 92 0.42 -10.53 1.41
CA ASP A 92 0.32 -11.26 2.69
C ASP A 92 -0.43 -10.48 3.79
N VAL A 93 -1.18 -9.45 3.41
CA VAL A 93 -2.12 -8.78 4.30
C VAL A 93 -3.44 -9.53 4.38
N GLU A 94 -4.11 -9.46 5.52
CA GLU A 94 -5.54 -9.74 5.58
C GLU A 94 -6.30 -8.46 5.26
N ILE A 95 -6.94 -8.42 4.11
CA ILE A 95 -7.66 -7.23 3.65
C ILE A 95 -8.95 -7.00 4.45
N PHE A 96 -9.24 -5.72 4.69
CA PHE A 96 -10.53 -5.21 5.09
C PHE A 96 -11.16 -4.55 3.86
N PRO A 97 -12.03 -5.24 3.10
CA PRO A 97 -12.48 -4.76 1.78
C PRO A 97 -13.18 -3.41 1.82
N GLU A 98 -13.83 -3.07 2.93
CA GLU A 98 -14.40 -1.75 3.16
C GLU A 98 -13.37 -0.62 3.04
N SER A 99 -12.08 -0.90 3.28
CA SER A 99 -10.99 0.06 3.09
C SER A 99 -10.90 0.55 1.65
N PHE A 100 -11.20 -0.28 0.66
CA PHE A 100 -11.22 0.12 -0.75
C PHE A 100 -12.33 1.12 -1.02
N TYR A 101 -13.53 0.85 -0.51
CA TYR A 101 -14.66 1.75 -0.66
C TYR A 101 -14.39 3.10 0.00
N ARG A 102 -13.87 3.08 1.23
CA ARG A 102 -13.53 4.30 1.97
C ARG A 102 -12.42 5.10 1.28
N THR A 103 -11.41 4.43 0.73
CA THR A 103 -10.35 5.08 -0.03
C THR A 103 -10.89 5.76 -1.28
N LEU A 104 -11.75 5.07 -2.04
CA LEU A 104 -12.39 5.64 -3.22
C LEU A 104 -13.25 6.85 -2.84
N THR A 105 -14.15 6.68 -1.86
CA THR A 105 -15.04 7.75 -1.38
C THR A 105 -14.24 8.95 -0.88
N LEU A 106 -13.22 8.71 -0.06
CA LEU A 106 -12.35 9.79 0.44
C LEU A 106 -11.70 10.54 -0.72
N SER A 107 -11.20 9.81 -1.73
CA SER A 107 -10.58 10.41 -2.93
C SER A 107 -11.54 11.33 -3.69
N ASP A 108 -12.80 10.95 -3.78
CA ASP A 108 -13.82 11.74 -4.48
C ASP A 108 -14.18 13.03 -3.73
N TYR A 109 -14.10 13.02 -2.39
CA TYR A 109 -14.46 14.15 -1.53
C TYR A 109 -13.28 15.01 -1.06
N LEU A 110 -12.05 14.73 -1.51
CA LEU A 110 -10.91 15.58 -1.18
C LEU A 110 -11.11 16.99 -1.73
N LYS A 111 -10.82 17.99 -0.91
CA LYS A 111 -10.70 19.38 -1.36
C LYS A 111 -9.59 19.48 -2.41
N GLU A 112 -9.68 20.47 -3.28
CA GLU A 112 -8.72 20.65 -4.38
C GLU A 112 -7.26 20.72 -3.92
N GLU A 113 -7.00 21.38 -2.79
CA GLU A 113 -5.67 21.45 -2.18
C GLU A 113 -5.07 20.12 -1.73
N TYR A 114 -5.91 19.06 -1.56
CA TYR A 114 -5.51 17.70 -1.15
C TYR A 114 -5.69 16.66 -2.25
N LYS A 115 -6.02 17.05 -3.48
CA LYS A 115 -6.28 16.10 -4.58
C LYS A 115 -5.10 15.19 -4.89
N ASP A 116 -3.88 15.63 -4.65
CA ASP A 116 -2.66 14.86 -4.84
C ASP A 116 -2.14 14.19 -3.56
N ALA A 117 -2.91 14.23 -2.46
CA ALA A 117 -2.53 13.61 -1.21
C ALA A 117 -2.37 12.08 -1.35
N PHE A 118 -1.42 11.54 -0.59
CA PHE A 118 -1.33 10.11 -0.33
C PHE A 118 -2.42 9.70 0.67
N ILE A 119 -3.12 8.59 0.40
CA ILE A 119 -4.05 7.98 1.35
C ILE A 119 -3.42 6.65 1.79
N ASN A 120 -3.11 6.56 3.07
CA ASN A 120 -2.36 5.45 3.63
C ASN A 120 -3.23 4.64 4.59
N GLY A 121 -3.27 3.34 4.40
CA GLY A 121 -3.97 2.43 5.29
C GLY A 121 -3.13 2.11 6.53
N ALA A 122 -3.78 2.07 7.68
CA ALA A 122 -3.15 1.62 8.90
C ALA A 122 -2.84 0.12 8.83
N MET A 123 -1.67 -0.27 9.31
CA MET A 123 -1.34 -1.65 9.59
C MET A 123 -1.74 -1.99 11.01
N LEU A 124 -2.59 -3.00 11.16
CA LEU A 124 -2.96 -3.61 12.43
C LEU A 124 -2.26 -4.97 12.57
N ASP A 125 -2.06 -5.40 13.81
CA ASP A 125 -1.44 -6.69 14.09
C ASP A 125 -2.37 -7.83 13.68
N LEU A 126 -1.88 -8.77 12.86
CA LEU A 126 -2.66 -9.91 12.36
C LEU A 126 -3.08 -10.85 13.49
N TYR A 127 -2.30 -10.95 14.55
CA TYR A 127 -2.53 -11.88 15.66
C TYR A 127 -3.27 -11.22 16.82
N ARG A 128 -3.11 -9.92 16.99
CA ARG A 128 -3.79 -9.10 17.98
C ARG A 128 -4.56 -8.00 17.26
N LYS A 129 -5.74 -8.33 16.76
CA LYS A 129 -6.51 -7.56 15.78
C LYS A 129 -6.81 -6.11 16.17
N SER A 130 -6.77 -5.77 17.45
CA SER A 130 -6.96 -4.41 17.96
C SER A 130 -5.66 -3.63 18.14
N ASP A 131 -4.50 -4.27 18.00
CA ASP A 131 -3.22 -3.60 18.19
C ASP A 131 -2.82 -2.86 16.92
N PHE A 132 -2.60 -1.57 17.08
CA PHE A 132 -2.12 -0.69 16.03
C PHE A 132 -0.62 -0.87 15.86
N PHE A 133 -0.19 -1.21 14.66
CA PHE A 133 1.23 -1.35 14.38
C PHE A 133 1.83 -0.06 13.84
N GLU A 134 1.25 0.48 12.76
CA GLU A 134 1.79 1.67 12.09
C GLU A 134 0.81 2.20 11.03
N ASN A 135 0.83 3.50 10.78
CA ASN A 135 0.17 4.09 9.62
C ASN A 135 1.13 4.95 8.78
N LEU A 136 1.96 5.72 9.45
CA LEU A 136 2.99 6.58 8.86
C LEU A 136 4.24 6.46 9.72
N ALA A 137 5.39 6.71 9.13
CA ALA A 137 6.64 6.78 9.84
C ALA A 137 7.40 8.05 9.48
N LEU A 138 8.19 8.54 10.44
CA LEU A 138 9.14 9.62 10.22
C LEU A 138 10.53 9.04 10.05
N GLN A 139 11.22 9.52 9.05
CA GLN A 139 12.63 9.24 8.96
C GLN A 139 13.46 10.31 9.66
N SER A 140 14.35 9.87 10.51
CA SER A 140 15.38 10.66 11.16
C SER A 140 16.75 10.03 10.89
N GLY A 141 17.46 10.52 9.89
CA GLY A 141 18.70 9.90 9.42
C GLY A 141 18.48 8.48 8.91
N LEU A 142 19.14 7.49 9.52
CA LEU A 142 19.00 6.05 9.18
C LEU A 142 17.86 5.35 9.95
N TRP A 143 17.15 6.07 10.82
CA TRP A 143 16.11 5.52 11.66
C TRP A 143 14.72 5.89 11.15
N VAL A 144 13.81 4.95 11.27
CA VAL A 144 12.38 5.16 10.98
C VAL A 144 11.62 5.08 12.29
N GLU A 145 10.91 6.15 12.63
CA GLU A 145 10.08 6.24 13.82
C GLU A 145 8.60 6.14 13.41
N ALA A 146 7.97 5.03 13.74
CA ALA A 146 6.55 4.82 13.48
C ALA A 146 5.67 5.49 14.52
N PHE A 147 4.61 6.17 14.04
CA PHE A 147 3.63 6.78 14.93
C PHE A 147 2.74 5.74 15.59
N HIS A 148 2.46 5.96 16.87
CA HIS A 148 1.47 5.21 17.64
C HIS A 148 1.69 3.69 17.73
N ARG A 149 2.89 3.19 17.37
CA ARG A 149 3.20 1.76 17.39
C ARG A 149 2.91 1.15 18.76
N GLY A 150 2.20 0.01 18.77
CA GLY A 150 1.89 -0.76 19.97
C GLY A 150 0.71 -0.24 20.79
N GLN A 151 -0.01 0.77 20.30
CA GLN A 151 -1.23 1.21 20.94
C GLN A 151 -2.40 0.29 20.56
N GLU A 152 -3.27 0.01 21.53
CA GLU A 152 -4.50 -0.74 21.26
C GLU A 152 -5.62 0.21 20.79
N LEU A 153 -6.37 -0.20 19.77
CA LEU A 153 -7.55 0.52 19.27
C LEU A 153 -8.72 0.37 20.27
N LYS A 154 -8.59 1.07 21.40
CA LYS A 154 -9.66 1.25 22.38
C LYS A 154 -10.29 2.61 22.21
N TYR A 155 -11.52 2.77 22.72
CA TYR A 155 -12.29 3.99 22.63
C TYR A 155 -11.47 5.25 22.96
N ASP A 156 -10.66 5.19 24.03
CA ASP A 156 -9.85 6.32 24.50
C ASP A 156 -8.65 6.65 23.58
N ASN A 157 -8.21 5.69 22.76
CA ASN A 157 -7.04 5.83 21.90
C ASN A 157 -7.40 6.12 20.44
N VAL A 158 -8.60 5.75 20.00
CA VAL A 158 -8.98 5.86 18.57
C VAL A 158 -8.81 7.28 18.04
N LEU A 159 -9.23 8.28 18.82
CA LEU A 159 -9.08 9.69 18.40
C LEU A 159 -7.63 10.13 18.37
N LYS A 160 -6.81 9.70 19.34
CA LYS A 160 -5.38 10.05 19.39
C LYS A 160 -4.63 9.44 18.21
N ILE A 161 -4.92 8.18 17.89
CA ILE A 161 -4.26 7.47 16.79
C ILE A 161 -4.63 8.06 15.42
N ASN A 162 -5.81 8.68 15.28
CA ASN A 162 -6.17 9.42 14.07
C ASN A 162 -5.54 10.81 13.98
N GLN A 163 -4.97 11.32 15.08
CA GLN A 163 -4.30 12.62 15.06
C GLN A 163 -2.84 12.43 14.65
N ILE A 164 -2.49 12.98 13.51
CA ILE A 164 -1.08 13.12 13.13
C ILE A 164 -0.66 14.51 13.60
N PRO A 165 0.39 14.61 14.45
CA PRO A 165 0.82 15.90 14.95
C PRO A 165 1.14 16.87 13.82
N ALA A 166 0.58 18.08 13.86
CA ALA A 166 0.75 19.09 12.82
C ALA A 166 2.23 19.48 12.60
N GLU A 167 3.05 19.38 13.64
CA GLU A 167 4.49 19.64 13.60
C GLU A 167 5.22 18.75 12.59
N ILE A 168 4.67 17.57 12.32
CA ILE A 168 5.26 16.62 11.37
C ILE A 168 5.16 17.14 9.93
N PHE A 169 4.05 17.79 9.60
CA PHE A 169 3.84 18.34 8.26
C PHE A 169 4.50 19.71 8.06
N ASN A 170 4.78 20.41 9.16
CA ASN A 170 5.36 21.74 9.12
C ASN A 170 6.90 21.74 9.13
N ASP A 171 7.51 20.59 9.45
CA ASP A 171 8.97 20.45 9.45
C ASP A 171 9.45 19.88 8.10
N ALA A 172 9.85 20.75 7.19
CA ALA A 172 10.37 20.39 5.88
C ALA A 172 11.64 19.51 5.92
N SER A 173 12.31 19.39 7.07
CA SER A 173 13.44 18.48 7.25
C SER A 173 13.03 17.03 7.53
N ARG A 174 11.78 16.81 7.93
CA ARG A 174 11.27 15.49 8.27
C ARG A 174 10.56 14.87 7.09
N LYS A 175 11.05 13.73 6.65
CA LYS A 175 10.45 12.97 5.56
C LYS A 175 9.49 11.95 6.13
N VAL A 176 8.24 12.02 5.68
CA VAL A 176 7.23 11.00 6.01
C VAL A 176 7.40 9.83 5.07
N ASP A 177 7.49 8.64 5.65
CA ASP A 177 7.51 7.38 4.94
C ASP A 177 6.16 6.68 5.03
N THR A 178 5.79 6.00 3.95
CA THR A 178 4.51 5.28 3.83
C THR A 178 4.74 3.92 3.19
N ALA A 179 4.55 2.87 3.96
CA ALA A 179 4.77 1.52 3.49
C ALA A 179 3.67 1.04 2.52
N TRP A 180 4.04 0.14 1.61
CA TRP A 180 3.17 -0.32 0.54
C TRP A 180 2.21 -1.47 0.94
N TRP A 181 2.04 -1.74 2.22
CA TRP A 181 0.95 -2.64 2.63
C TRP A 181 -0.44 -2.10 2.28
N PHE A 182 -0.61 -0.74 2.20
CA PHE A 182 -1.79 -0.07 1.69
C PHE A 182 -1.47 1.41 1.44
N HIS A 183 -0.99 1.72 0.24
CA HIS A 183 -0.53 3.06 -0.14
C HIS A 183 -1.21 3.52 -1.43
N CYS A 184 -2.11 4.49 -1.34
CA CYS A 184 -2.87 5.03 -2.46
C CYS A 184 -2.35 6.42 -2.86
N PHE A 185 -2.11 6.59 -4.15
CA PHE A 185 -1.59 7.83 -4.73
C PHE A 185 -2.23 8.15 -6.08
N ASP A 186 -2.13 9.41 -6.51
CA ASP A 186 -2.56 9.86 -7.83
C ASP A 186 -1.63 9.30 -8.91
N ILE A 187 -2.19 8.68 -9.95
CA ILE A 187 -1.42 8.05 -11.03
C ILE A 187 -0.53 9.05 -11.78
N SER A 188 -0.91 10.32 -11.81
CA SER A 188 -0.13 11.39 -12.44
C SER A 188 1.24 11.58 -11.80
N LEU A 189 1.45 11.14 -10.56
CA LEU A 189 2.75 11.17 -9.90
C LEU A 189 3.78 10.32 -10.64
N ALA A 190 3.37 9.12 -11.05
CA ALA A 190 4.25 8.25 -11.82
C ALA A 190 4.56 8.83 -13.21
N GLN A 191 3.63 9.56 -13.79
CA GLN A 191 3.84 10.26 -15.07
C GLN A 191 4.81 11.44 -14.93
N LYS A 192 4.70 12.20 -13.83
CA LYS A 192 5.52 13.39 -13.56
C LYS A 192 6.92 13.04 -13.05
N ASN A 193 7.00 12.15 -12.06
CA ASN A 193 8.20 11.92 -11.28
C ASN A 193 8.89 10.59 -11.62
N GLY A 194 8.35 9.84 -12.58
CA GLY A 194 8.86 8.54 -12.99
C GLY A 194 8.37 7.39 -12.11
N LEU A 195 8.75 6.18 -12.51
CA LEU A 195 8.39 4.94 -11.83
C LEU A 195 9.20 4.75 -10.55
N PRO A 196 8.74 3.91 -9.59
CA PRO A 196 9.55 3.52 -8.43
C PRO A 196 10.96 3.01 -8.83
N ALA A 197 11.96 3.34 -8.03
CA ALA A 197 13.34 2.94 -8.33
C ALA A 197 13.51 1.41 -8.30
N PRO A 198 14.32 0.81 -9.20
CA PRO A 198 14.47 -0.63 -9.31
C PRO A 198 15.42 -1.20 -8.25
N VAL A 199 15.10 -0.96 -6.98
CA VAL A 199 15.95 -1.35 -5.84
C VAL A 199 15.82 -2.82 -5.43
N PHE A 200 14.97 -3.57 -6.10
CA PHE A 200 14.58 -4.95 -5.86
C PHE A 200 13.61 -5.09 -4.67
N PHE A 201 14.06 -4.91 -3.42
CA PHE A 201 13.19 -4.82 -2.24
C PHE A 201 13.93 -4.11 -1.10
N ARG A 202 13.21 -3.67 -0.08
CA ARG A 202 13.67 -2.81 1.03
C ARG A 202 14.03 -1.40 0.57
N GLY A 203 13.33 -0.45 1.10
CA GLY A 203 13.51 0.96 0.81
C GLY A 203 12.90 1.43 -0.51
N ASP A 204 12.14 0.58 -1.19
CA ASP A 204 11.33 0.92 -2.36
C ASP A 204 10.20 1.87 -2.01
N ASP A 205 9.49 1.62 -0.92
CA ASP A 205 8.47 2.48 -0.33
C ASP A 205 9.04 3.80 0.19
N VAL A 206 10.20 3.74 0.85
CA VAL A 206 10.92 4.91 1.37
C VAL A 206 11.38 5.81 0.21
N GLU A 207 12.03 5.26 -0.81
CA GLU A 207 12.48 5.99 -2.01
C GLU A 207 11.31 6.69 -2.70
N TRP A 208 10.21 5.97 -2.89
CA TRP A 208 9.01 6.51 -3.52
C TRP A 208 8.41 7.67 -2.72
N SER A 209 8.27 7.49 -1.41
CA SER A 209 7.73 8.52 -0.50
C SER A 209 8.61 9.76 -0.50
N TRP A 210 9.93 9.59 -0.49
CA TRP A 210 10.88 10.71 -0.45
C TRP A 210 10.97 11.47 -1.76
N ARG A 211 10.97 10.78 -2.89
CA ARG A 211 10.98 11.42 -4.19
C ARG A 211 9.72 12.22 -4.45
N ASN A 212 8.63 11.82 -3.83
CA ASN A 212 7.35 12.52 -3.90
C ASN A 212 7.09 13.39 -2.64
N PHE A 213 8.15 13.81 -1.97
CA PHE A 213 8.10 14.66 -0.78
C PHE A 213 7.31 15.96 -1.01
N GLY A 214 6.72 16.50 0.07
CA GLY A 214 5.93 17.75 0.04
C GLY A 214 4.43 17.55 -0.23
N ARG A 215 3.96 16.29 -0.28
CA ARG A 215 2.54 15.97 -0.41
C ARG A 215 1.90 15.75 0.94
N HIS A 216 0.61 16.01 1.00
CA HIS A 216 -0.16 15.66 2.18
C HIS A 216 -0.30 14.15 2.34
N HIS A 217 -0.28 13.69 3.59
CA HIS A 217 -0.53 12.31 3.95
C HIS A 217 -1.82 12.23 4.75
N ILE A 218 -2.74 11.40 4.29
CA ILE A 218 -4.02 11.16 4.97
C ILE A 218 -4.01 9.71 5.43
N SER A 219 -4.19 9.50 6.72
CA SER A 219 -4.35 8.18 7.31
C SER A 219 -5.45 8.22 8.35
N ILE A 220 -6.42 7.33 8.23
CA ILE A 220 -7.53 7.19 9.17
C ILE A 220 -7.70 5.73 9.55
N ASN A 221 -8.04 5.45 10.81
CA ASN A 221 -8.15 4.08 11.34
C ASN A 221 -9.17 3.20 10.60
N GLY A 222 -10.13 3.81 9.94
CA GLY A 222 -11.13 3.10 9.14
C GLY A 222 -10.62 2.60 7.79
N ILE A 223 -9.41 2.96 7.38
CA ILE A 223 -8.70 2.43 6.21
C ILE A 223 -7.51 1.64 6.74
N CYS A 224 -7.58 0.32 6.70
CA CYS A 224 -6.58 -0.53 7.33
C CYS A 224 -6.47 -1.90 6.67
N VAL A 225 -5.38 -2.58 7.01
CA VAL A 225 -5.12 -4.00 6.75
C VAL A 225 -4.54 -4.64 8.00
N TRP A 226 -4.68 -5.97 8.14
CA TRP A 226 -3.97 -6.75 9.15
C TRP A 226 -2.77 -7.43 8.50
N HIS A 227 -1.62 -7.29 9.14
CA HIS A 227 -0.37 -7.87 8.66
C HIS A 227 0.42 -8.47 9.83
N ALA A 228 1.20 -9.51 9.58
CA ALA A 228 2.08 -10.08 10.59
C ALA A 228 3.16 -9.05 11.00
N PRO A 229 3.36 -8.78 12.29
CA PRO A 229 4.35 -7.81 12.75
C PRO A 229 5.75 -8.13 12.22
N PHE A 230 6.46 -7.11 11.75
CA PHE A 230 7.82 -7.26 11.20
C PHE A 230 8.86 -7.70 12.23
N ILE A 231 8.61 -7.45 13.53
CA ILE A 231 9.49 -7.85 14.62
C ILE A 231 9.73 -9.37 14.70
N TRP A 232 8.81 -10.17 14.15
CA TRP A 232 8.94 -11.63 14.08
C TRP A 232 9.68 -12.12 12.83
N ARG A 233 9.97 -11.24 11.91
CA ARG A 233 10.76 -11.56 10.71
C ARG A 233 12.24 -11.36 11.04
N VAL A 234 12.86 -12.41 11.59
CA VAL A 234 14.31 -12.41 11.81
C VAL A 234 15.00 -12.07 10.50
N SER A 235 15.90 -11.10 10.54
CA SER A 235 16.64 -10.60 9.40
C SER A 235 17.30 -11.73 8.62
N LYS A 236 16.92 -11.81 7.37
CA LYS A 236 17.53 -12.75 6.42
C LYS A 236 18.85 -12.13 5.94
N PRO A 237 19.82 -12.93 5.49
CA PRO A 237 21.06 -12.40 4.91
C PRO A 237 20.84 -11.32 3.85
N ALA A 238 19.75 -11.43 3.08
CA ALA A 238 19.34 -10.43 2.10
C ALA A 238 19.08 -9.03 2.71
N ASP A 239 18.53 -8.95 3.93
CA ASP A 239 18.27 -7.65 4.58
C ASP A 239 19.58 -6.91 4.88
N TYR A 240 20.63 -7.62 5.29
CA TYR A 240 21.95 -7.03 5.54
C TYR A 240 22.63 -6.49 4.29
N TYR A 241 22.24 -6.97 3.12
CA TYR A 241 22.73 -6.45 1.84
C TYR A 241 21.88 -5.30 1.32
N TYR A 242 20.56 -5.51 1.25
CA TYR A 242 19.66 -4.55 0.59
C TYR A 242 19.39 -3.30 1.41
N LEU A 243 19.25 -3.40 2.73
CA LEU A 243 19.02 -2.22 3.57
C LEU A 243 20.14 -1.19 3.46
N PRO A 244 21.43 -1.54 3.68
CA PRO A 244 22.51 -0.55 3.56
C PRO A 244 22.73 -0.07 2.12
N ARG A 245 22.41 -0.90 1.11
CA ARG A 245 22.56 -0.52 -0.28
C ARG A 245 21.53 0.51 -0.72
N ASN A 246 20.29 0.38 -0.22
CA ASN A 246 19.14 1.16 -0.71
C ASN A 246 18.87 2.41 0.12
N MET A 247 19.53 2.56 1.27
CA MET A 247 19.50 3.76 2.12
C MET A 247 20.71 4.67 1.85
#